data_5a3d78e3ee39c8819216aea22e486007
#
_entry.id   5a3d78e3ee39c8819216aea22e486007
#
_cell.length_a   1.000
_cell.length_b   1.000
_cell.length_c   1.000
_cell.angle_alpha   90.00
_cell.angle_beta   90.00
_cell.angle_gamma   90.00
#
_symmetry.space_group_name_H-M   'P 1'
#
loop_
_entity.id
_entity.type
_entity.pdbx_description
1 polymer ?
#
loop_
_entity_poly.entity_id
_entity_poly.type
_entity_poly.pdbx_seq_one_letter_code
_entity_poly.pdbx_strand_id
1 'polypeptide(L)'
;MQYLFNYGDAFARNIGWVASFEQEILRHKRIAIAGLGGVGGIHLLTLCRLGIGKFNIADFDEFAIQNFNRQAGATLSTLGAKKIDVMAAQALEINPELGLRQFPAGVTSSNLSDFLRDVDLYVDGLDFFAFDIRQKLFAACAERGIPAITAAPIGMGAAVLNFLPGRMTFEEYFGWGDLPDIEKALRFVVGLAPAGLNRGYLVDPSRVNFASRRTPSTAMACQICAGIAATEALKILLGRGSVRPAPHGLQFDAYLGRLARTWRPGGNRHPIQKLALAIGRIQMKAMMSAQGQI
;
A
#
# COMPACT_ATOMS: atom_id res chain seq x y z
N MET A 1 25.07 -30.51 0.49
CA MET A 1 25.40 -29.59 -0.63
C MET A 1 24.93 -28.21 -0.22
N GLN A 2 25.84 -27.26 -0.04
CA GLN A 2 25.48 -25.86 0.24
C GLN A 2 25.16 -25.23 -1.12
N TYR A 3 23.88 -24.97 -1.41
CA TYR A 3 23.52 -24.25 -2.62
C TYR A 3 24.01 -22.82 -2.52
N LEU A 4 24.91 -22.42 -3.42
CA LEU A 4 25.33 -21.03 -3.57
C LEU A 4 24.17 -20.26 -4.24
N PHE A 5 23.75 -19.18 -3.62
CA PHE A 5 22.75 -18.28 -4.22
C PHE A 5 23.34 -17.65 -5.49
N ASN A 6 22.57 -17.67 -6.58
CA ASN A 6 22.85 -16.96 -7.82
C ASN A 6 21.63 -16.14 -8.19
N TYR A 7 21.78 -14.81 -8.28
CA TYR A 7 20.69 -13.90 -8.58
C TYR A 7 20.04 -14.21 -9.95
N GLY A 8 20.83 -14.49 -10.99
CA GLY A 8 20.33 -14.81 -12.32
C GLY A 8 19.45 -16.04 -12.33
N ASP A 9 19.88 -17.11 -11.66
CA ASP A 9 19.15 -18.36 -11.56
C ASP A 9 17.88 -18.20 -10.70
N ALA A 10 17.99 -17.49 -9.59
CA ALA A 10 16.88 -17.26 -8.66
C ALA A 10 15.71 -16.52 -9.32
N PHE A 11 15.98 -15.60 -10.22
CA PHE A 11 14.95 -14.77 -10.88
C PHE A 11 14.80 -15.08 -12.37
N ALA A 12 15.39 -16.19 -12.88
CA ALA A 12 15.33 -16.61 -14.29
C ALA A 12 13.91 -16.73 -14.85
N ARG A 13 12.94 -17.08 -14.01
CA ARG A 13 11.53 -17.23 -14.44
C ARG A 13 10.81 -15.90 -14.69
N ASN A 14 11.39 -14.78 -14.31
CA ASN A 14 10.91 -13.44 -14.70
C ASN A 14 11.26 -13.13 -16.16
N ILE A 15 12.34 -13.72 -16.69
CA ILE A 15 12.83 -13.46 -18.05
C ILE A 15 11.81 -13.95 -19.09
N GLY A 16 11.52 -13.07 -20.03
CA GLY A 16 10.43 -13.20 -21.00
C GLY A 16 9.32 -12.18 -20.77
N TRP A 17 8.97 -11.92 -19.49
CA TRP A 17 8.12 -10.78 -19.11
C TRP A 17 8.99 -9.55 -18.75
N VAL A 18 10.19 -9.79 -18.29
CA VAL A 18 11.25 -8.81 -18.02
C VAL A 18 12.46 -9.21 -18.88
N ALA A 19 13.10 -8.27 -19.54
CA ALA A 19 14.35 -8.56 -20.27
C ALA A 19 15.51 -8.72 -19.28
N SER A 20 16.58 -9.43 -19.68
CA SER A 20 17.73 -9.65 -18.81
C SER A 20 18.39 -8.35 -18.30
N PHE A 21 18.50 -7.34 -19.17
CA PHE A 21 19.01 -6.02 -18.77
C PHE A 21 18.05 -5.28 -17.83
N GLU A 22 16.73 -5.44 -17.98
CA GLU A 22 15.74 -4.85 -17.09
C GLU A 22 15.78 -5.52 -15.69
N GLN A 23 16.02 -6.85 -15.66
CA GLN A 23 16.20 -7.57 -14.40
C GLN A 23 17.43 -7.04 -13.63
N GLU A 24 18.52 -6.70 -14.33
CA GLU A 24 19.67 -6.08 -13.72
C GLU A 24 19.39 -4.64 -13.24
N ILE A 25 18.59 -3.87 -13.97
CA ILE A 25 18.09 -2.57 -13.50
C ILE A 25 17.32 -2.74 -12.18
N LEU A 26 16.38 -3.68 -12.11
CA LEU A 26 15.57 -3.94 -10.91
C LEU A 26 16.43 -4.34 -9.71
N ARG A 27 17.51 -5.12 -9.91
CA ARG A 27 18.48 -5.49 -8.87
C ARG A 27 19.10 -4.27 -8.18
N HIS A 28 19.25 -3.16 -8.89
CA HIS A 28 19.87 -1.95 -8.35
C HIS A 28 18.84 -0.96 -7.76
N LYS A 29 17.53 -1.16 -8.01
CA LYS A 29 16.46 -0.29 -7.52
C LYS A 29 16.22 -0.43 -6.03
N ARG A 30 15.88 0.69 -5.38
CA ARG A 30 15.54 0.77 -3.96
C ARG A 30 14.09 1.19 -3.78
N ILE A 31 13.31 0.36 -3.08
CA ILE A 31 11.92 0.65 -2.73
C ILE A 31 11.81 0.90 -1.23
N ALA A 32 11.11 1.98 -0.85
CA ALA A 32 10.72 2.21 0.54
C ALA A 32 9.30 1.67 0.78
N ILE A 33 9.12 0.91 1.89
CA ILE A 33 7.83 0.38 2.33
C ILE A 33 7.64 0.73 3.80
N ALA A 34 6.68 1.59 4.11
CA ALA A 34 6.28 1.91 5.48
C ALA A 34 5.06 1.07 5.86
N GLY A 35 5.16 0.35 6.99
CA GLY A 35 4.19 -0.66 7.43
C GLY A 35 4.41 -2.02 6.78
N LEU A 36 4.50 -3.07 7.60
CA LEU A 36 4.70 -4.47 7.17
C LEU A 36 3.52 -5.37 7.61
N GLY A 37 2.35 -4.76 7.75
CA GLY A 37 1.10 -5.46 8.05
C GLY A 37 0.54 -6.24 6.86
N GLY A 38 -0.81 -6.21 6.69
CA GLY A 38 -1.53 -7.02 5.70
C GLY A 38 -1.03 -6.85 4.27
N VAL A 39 -0.83 -5.61 3.81
CA VAL A 39 -0.34 -5.36 2.45
C VAL A 39 1.17 -5.17 2.39
N GLY A 40 1.76 -4.43 3.35
CA GLY A 40 3.17 -4.07 3.27
C GLY A 40 4.11 -5.26 3.32
N GLY A 41 3.84 -6.26 4.16
CA GLY A 41 4.60 -7.51 4.18
C GLY A 41 4.52 -8.26 2.85
N ILE A 42 3.33 -8.32 2.25
CA ILE A 42 3.15 -8.99 0.95
C ILE A 42 3.78 -8.15 -0.18
N HIS A 43 3.71 -6.81 -0.11
CA HIS A 43 4.44 -5.94 -1.05
C HIS A 43 5.93 -6.26 -1.03
N LEU A 44 6.55 -6.33 0.16
CA LEU A 44 7.96 -6.65 0.33
C LEU A 44 8.31 -7.98 -0.35
N LEU A 45 7.60 -9.06 0.00
CA LEU A 45 7.90 -10.39 -0.53
C LEU A 45 7.65 -10.48 -2.04
N THR A 46 6.59 -9.84 -2.56
CA THR A 46 6.28 -9.84 -3.99
C THR A 46 7.34 -9.08 -4.79
N LEU A 47 7.74 -7.90 -4.32
CA LEU A 47 8.77 -7.09 -4.97
C LEU A 47 10.16 -7.75 -4.86
N CYS A 48 10.47 -8.40 -3.73
CA CYS A 48 11.68 -9.20 -3.58
C CYS A 48 11.72 -10.34 -4.63
N ARG A 49 10.60 -11.07 -4.82
CA ARG A 49 10.48 -12.12 -5.84
C ARG A 49 10.51 -11.59 -7.28
N LEU A 50 10.16 -10.33 -7.49
CA LEU A 50 10.37 -9.64 -8.76
C LEU A 50 11.86 -9.34 -9.02
N GLY A 51 12.73 -9.46 -8.00
CA GLY A 51 14.16 -9.22 -8.09
C GLY A 51 14.58 -7.81 -7.74
N ILE A 52 13.73 -7.02 -7.06
CA ILE A 52 14.18 -5.75 -6.47
C ILE A 52 15.28 -6.03 -5.46
N GLY A 53 16.44 -5.36 -5.62
CA GLY A 53 17.62 -5.67 -4.82
C GLY A 53 17.82 -4.83 -3.58
N LYS A 54 17.04 -3.74 -3.36
CA LYS A 54 17.25 -2.87 -2.20
C LYS A 54 15.91 -2.38 -1.62
N PHE A 55 15.82 -2.41 -0.28
CA PHE A 55 14.63 -1.93 0.42
C PHE A 55 14.98 -1.07 1.64
N ASN A 56 14.14 -0.06 1.89
CA ASN A 56 14.02 0.60 3.18
C ASN A 56 12.66 0.18 3.75
N ILE A 57 12.63 -0.52 4.88
CA ILE A 57 11.41 -1.02 5.51
C ILE A 57 11.24 -0.44 6.90
N ALA A 58 10.00 -0.14 7.27
CA ALA A 58 9.67 0.44 8.57
C ALA A 58 8.42 -0.20 9.14
N ASP A 59 8.50 -0.67 10.38
CA ASP A 59 7.36 -1.13 11.18
C ASP A 59 7.79 -1.17 12.66
N PHE A 60 6.90 -0.84 13.59
CA PHE A 60 7.16 -0.86 15.03
C PHE A 60 6.30 -1.89 15.78
N ASP A 61 5.39 -2.57 15.07
CA ASP A 61 4.46 -3.52 15.66
C ASP A 61 5.05 -4.92 15.82
N GLU A 62 4.35 -5.72 16.64
CA GLU A 62 4.55 -7.17 16.78
C GLU A 62 3.40 -7.94 16.14
N PHE A 63 3.64 -9.22 15.79
CA PHE A 63 2.59 -10.08 15.30
C PHE A 63 1.67 -10.52 16.43
N ALA A 64 0.36 -10.39 16.19
CA ALA A 64 -0.70 -10.79 17.10
C ALA A 64 -1.65 -11.77 16.40
N ILE A 65 -2.41 -12.56 17.18
CA ILE A 65 -3.29 -13.61 16.65
C ILE A 65 -4.30 -13.10 15.61
N GLN A 66 -4.79 -11.87 15.75
CA GLN A 66 -5.70 -11.25 14.80
C GLN A 66 -5.05 -10.87 13.45
N ASN A 67 -3.76 -11.07 13.29
CA ASN A 67 -3.04 -10.85 12.05
C ASN A 67 -3.03 -12.09 11.13
N PHE A 68 -3.31 -13.28 11.68
CA PHE A 68 -3.19 -14.58 11.01
C PHE A 68 -4.02 -14.69 9.73
N ASN A 69 -5.15 -14.02 9.69
CA ASN A 69 -6.03 -14.09 8.53
C ASN A 69 -5.47 -13.45 7.26
N ARG A 70 -4.42 -12.56 7.36
CA ARG A 70 -4.00 -11.78 6.19
C ARG A 70 -2.54 -11.31 6.16
N GLN A 71 -1.78 -11.39 7.26
CA GLN A 71 -0.40 -10.93 7.30
C GLN A 71 0.56 -12.08 7.06
N ALA A 72 1.39 -12.01 6.02
CA ALA A 72 2.23 -13.11 5.55
C ALA A 72 3.21 -13.65 6.60
N GLY A 73 3.73 -12.76 7.47
CA GLY A 73 4.65 -13.15 8.54
C GLY A 73 3.98 -13.69 9.81
N ALA A 74 2.64 -13.64 9.91
CA ALA A 74 1.91 -14.03 11.12
C ALA A 74 1.65 -15.53 11.16
N THR A 75 2.36 -16.24 12.03
CA THR A 75 2.26 -17.68 12.28
C THR A 75 2.38 -17.95 13.77
N LEU A 76 2.13 -19.19 14.21
CA LEU A 76 2.31 -19.55 15.62
C LEU A 76 3.73 -19.33 16.11
N SER A 77 4.73 -19.59 15.27
CA SER A 77 6.15 -19.42 15.62
C SER A 77 6.62 -17.96 15.66
N THR A 78 5.85 -17.04 15.07
CA THR A 78 6.19 -15.61 15.02
C THR A 78 5.30 -14.73 15.90
N LEU A 79 4.37 -15.33 16.65
CA LEU A 79 3.50 -14.62 17.58
C LEU A 79 4.32 -13.88 18.64
N GLY A 80 4.09 -12.56 18.78
CA GLY A 80 4.86 -11.69 19.67
C GLY A 80 6.21 -11.22 19.10
N ALA A 81 6.64 -11.73 17.94
CA ALA A 81 7.86 -11.25 17.30
C ALA A 81 7.61 -9.92 16.55
N LYS A 82 8.63 -9.08 16.49
CA LYS A 82 8.56 -7.82 15.73
C LYS A 82 8.34 -8.09 14.26
N LYS A 83 7.34 -7.42 13.65
CA LYS A 83 7.02 -7.58 12.24
C LYS A 83 8.23 -7.31 11.33
N ILE A 84 8.99 -6.28 11.65
CA ILE A 84 10.14 -5.89 10.85
C ILE A 84 11.22 -6.97 10.81
N ASP A 85 11.51 -7.64 11.93
CA ASP A 85 12.54 -8.67 12.01
C ASP A 85 12.13 -9.91 11.22
N VAL A 86 10.88 -10.37 11.41
CA VAL A 86 10.33 -11.53 10.69
C VAL A 86 10.29 -11.30 9.19
N MET A 87 9.78 -10.14 8.76
CA MET A 87 9.66 -9.83 7.34
C MET A 87 11.02 -9.61 6.67
N ALA A 88 11.98 -9.02 7.39
CA ALA A 88 13.36 -8.90 6.94
C ALA A 88 14.01 -10.27 6.74
N ALA A 89 13.86 -11.18 7.71
CA ALA A 89 14.38 -12.54 7.60
C ALA A 89 13.79 -13.29 6.38
N GLN A 90 12.47 -13.24 6.20
CA GLN A 90 11.82 -13.87 5.04
C GLN A 90 12.29 -13.27 3.70
N ALA A 91 12.51 -11.97 3.62
CA ALA A 91 13.02 -11.34 2.42
C ALA A 91 14.47 -11.76 2.12
N LEU A 92 15.33 -11.85 3.15
CA LEU A 92 16.70 -12.31 3.03
C LEU A 92 16.81 -13.81 2.68
N GLU A 93 15.86 -14.64 3.08
CA GLU A 93 15.78 -16.04 2.62
C GLU A 93 15.41 -16.16 1.14
N ILE A 94 14.69 -15.17 0.58
CA ILE A 94 14.41 -15.12 -0.87
C ILE A 94 15.62 -14.60 -1.63
N ASN A 95 16.27 -13.56 -1.11
CA ASN A 95 17.43 -12.95 -1.72
C ASN A 95 18.45 -12.54 -0.63
N PRO A 96 19.46 -13.35 -0.35
CA PRO A 96 20.48 -13.03 0.68
C PRO A 96 21.36 -11.83 0.33
N GLU A 97 21.34 -11.37 -0.93
CA GLU A 97 22.10 -10.19 -1.39
C GLU A 97 21.32 -8.86 -1.24
N LEU A 98 20.17 -8.87 -0.57
CA LEU A 98 19.35 -7.66 -0.40
C LEU A 98 20.11 -6.54 0.35
N GLY A 99 20.09 -5.35 -0.24
CA GLY A 99 20.51 -4.12 0.44
C GLY A 99 19.38 -3.58 1.34
N LEU A 100 19.19 -4.16 2.51
CA LEU A 100 18.09 -3.88 3.42
C LEU A 100 18.45 -2.83 4.47
N ARG A 101 17.64 -1.77 4.61
CA ARG A 101 17.70 -0.81 5.72
C ARG A 101 16.40 -0.93 6.53
N GLN A 102 16.53 -1.12 7.84
CA GLN A 102 15.40 -1.33 8.74
C GLN A 102 15.19 -0.13 9.65
N PHE A 103 13.93 0.26 9.83
CA PHE A 103 13.49 1.35 10.71
C PHE A 103 12.50 0.80 11.74
N PRO A 104 12.99 0.17 12.82
CA PRO A 104 12.16 -0.56 13.78
C PRO A 104 11.29 0.36 14.67
N ALA A 105 11.56 1.65 14.69
CA ALA A 105 10.70 2.65 15.34
C ALA A 105 9.55 3.13 14.43
N GLY A 106 9.38 2.53 13.25
CA GLY A 106 8.52 3.08 12.21
C GLY A 106 9.11 4.33 11.56
N VAL A 107 8.32 4.98 10.70
CA VAL A 107 8.68 6.27 10.12
C VAL A 107 8.21 7.38 11.06
N THR A 108 9.12 8.30 11.37
CA THR A 108 8.89 9.47 12.22
C THR A 108 9.37 10.73 11.50
N SER A 109 9.01 11.91 12.00
CA SER A 109 9.53 13.17 11.41
C SER A 109 11.05 13.27 11.49
N SER A 110 11.69 12.65 12.48
CA SER A 110 13.15 12.69 12.66
C SER A 110 13.91 11.75 11.72
N ASN A 111 13.32 10.61 11.31
CA ASN A 111 13.98 9.64 10.44
C ASN A 111 13.45 9.61 8.99
N LEU A 112 12.43 10.43 8.68
CA LEU A 112 11.79 10.49 7.36
C LEU A 112 12.81 10.72 6.23
N SER A 113 13.76 11.62 6.47
CA SER A 113 14.82 11.91 5.49
C SER A 113 15.68 10.69 5.19
N ASP A 114 16.07 9.96 6.23
CA ASP A 114 16.89 8.75 6.10
C ASP A 114 16.09 7.59 5.51
N PHE A 115 14.80 7.49 5.86
CA PHE A 115 13.91 6.47 5.30
C PHE A 115 13.74 6.62 3.78
N LEU A 116 13.71 7.84 3.26
CA LEU A 116 13.60 8.13 1.83
C LEU A 116 14.95 8.31 1.11
N ARG A 117 16.09 8.07 1.78
CA ARG A 117 17.42 8.20 1.16
C ARG A 117 17.65 7.13 0.10
N ASP A 118 18.07 7.54 -1.08
CA ASP A 118 18.36 6.69 -2.25
C ASP A 118 17.14 5.89 -2.75
N VAL A 119 15.92 6.33 -2.48
CA VAL A 119 14.69 5.63 -2.83
C VAL A 119 14.26 5.99 -4.25
N ASP A 120 14.03 4.97 -5.08
CA ASP A 120 13.50 5.10 -6.43
C ASP A 120 11.97 5.09 -6.48
N LEU A 121 11.30 4.49 -5.47
CA LEU A 121 9.86 4.36 -5.38
C LEU A 121 9.41 4.16 -3.93
N TYR A 122 8.36 4.85 -3.51
CA TYR A 122 7.66 4.57 -2.26
C TYR A 122 6.40 3.74 -2.51
N VAL A 123 6.21 2.66 -1.74
CA VAL A 123 4.99 1.83 -1.74
C VAL A 123 4.36 1.89 -0.36
N ASP A 124 3.12 2.39 -0.31
CA ASP A 124 2.38 2.60 0.93
C ASP A 124 1.87 1.27 1.50
N GLY A 125 2.43 0.85 2.63
CA GLY A 125 1.99 -0.31 3.41
C GLY A 125 1.43 0.05 4.79
N LEU A 126 1.27 1.36 5.07
CA LEU A 126 0.80 1.87 6.36
C LEU A 126 -0.61 1.37 6.70
N ASP A 127 -0.88 1.20 7.99
CA ASP A 127 -2.23 1.01 8.48
C ASP A 127 -3.18 2.10 7.98
N PHE A 128 -4.44 1.73 7.74
CA PHE A 128 -5.44 2.66 7.19
C PHE A 128 -5.51 3.98 7.96
N PHE A 129 -5.38 3.93 9.28
CA PHE A 129 -5.52 5.08 10.19
C PHE A 129 -4.22 5.85 10.46
N ALA A 130 -3.12 5.50 9.83
CA ALA A 130 -1.84 6.21 9.97
C ALA A 130 -1.80 7.50 9.12
N PHE A 131 -2.76 8.41 9.35
CA PHE A 131 -2.99 9.57 8.48
C PHE A 131 -1.83 10.57 8.49
N ASP A 132 -1.34 10.97 9.65
CA ASP A 132 -0.34 12.03 9.76
C ASP A 132 0.99 11.63 9.13
N ILE A 133 1.47 10.42 9.41
CA ILE A 133 2.72 9.95 8.81
C ILE A 133 2.56 9.66 7.31
N ARG A 134 1.39 9.19 6.86
CA ARG A 134 1.11 9.02 5.44
C ARG A 134 1.16 10.35 4.72
N GLN A 135 0.50 11.40 5.24
CA GLN A 135 0.51 12.73 4.66
C GLN A 135 1.94 13.27 4.52
N LYS A 136 2.75 13.15 5.59
CA LYS A 136 4.17 13.56 5.57
C LYS A 136 5.01 12.78 4.56
N LEU A 137 4.83 11.46 4.48
CA LEU A 137 5.54 10.61 3.54
C LEU A 137 5.24 10.98 2.09
N PHE A 138 3.96 11.13 1.73
CA PHE A 138 3.58 11.51 0.36
C PHE A 138 4.03 12.93 0.01
N ALA A 139 3.99 13.87 0.96
CA ALA A 139 4.52 15.23 0.77
C ALA A 139 6.03 15.19 0.50
N ALA A 140 6.79 14.48 1.34
CA ALA A 140 8.23 14.34 1.18
C ALA A 140 8.63 13.60 -0.12
N CYS A 141 7.83 12.64 -0.57
CA CYS A 141 8.03 11.99 -1.88
C CYS A 141 7.82 12.99 -3.02
N ALA A 142 6.74 13.79 -2.98
CA ALA A 142 6.48 14.81 -3.99
C ALA A 142 7.58 15.87 -4.07
N GLU A 143 8.04 16.37 -2.93
CA GLU A 143 9.14 17.35 -2.82
C GLU A 143 10.46 16.82 -3.38
N ARG A 144 10.75 15.51 -3.21
CA ARG A 144 11.99 14.86 -3.65
C ARG A 144 11.90 14.27 -5.06
N GLY A 145 10.76 14.38 -5.72
CA GLY A 145 10.55 13.75 -7.02
C GLY A 145 10.56 12.22 -6.97
N ILE A 146 10.18 11.62 -5.84
CA ILE A 146 10.06 10.17 -5.67
C ILE A 146 8.64 9.76 -6.04
N PRO A 147 8.43 8.87 -7.03
CA PRO A 147 7.11 8.32 -7.31
C PRO A 147 6.58 7.52 -6.11
N ALA A 148 5.25 7.55 -5.92
CA ALA A 148 4.62 6.86 -4.80
C ALA A 148 3.36 6.12 -5.24
N ILE A 149 3.16 4.92 -4.71
CA ILE A 149 1.97 4.10 -4.94
C ILE A 149 1.23 3.94 -3.62
N THR A 150 -0.07 4.25 -3.60
CA THR A 150 -0.97 3.76 -2.55
C THR A 150 -1.89 2.71 -3.14
N ALA A 151 -1.85 1.52 -2.56
CA ALA A 151 -2.67 0.40 -2.95
C ALA A 151 -3.31 -0.18 -1.68
N ALA A 152 -4.64 -0.23 -1.64
CA ALA A 152 -5.35 -0.73 -0.47
C ALA A 152 -6.22 -1.93 -0.80
N PRO A 153 -6.23 -2.95 0.08
CA PRO A 153 -7.16 -4.06 0.00
C PRO A 153 -8.55 -3.55 0.39
N ILE A 154 -9.51 -3.67 -0.52
CA ILE A 154 -10.88 -3.20 -0.32
C ILE A 154 -11.83 -4.30 -0.75
N GLY A 155 -12.66 -4.78 0.18
CA GLY A 155 -13.52 -5.93 -0.06
C GLY A 155 -12.71 -7.20 -0.37
N MET A 156 -12.98 -7.83 -1.51
CA MET A 156 -12.22 -8.97 -2.05
C MET A 156 -11.42 -8.54 -3.29
N GLY A 157 -10.88 -7.34 -3.26
CA GLY A 157 -10.14 -6.73 -4.34
C GLY A 157 -9.16 -5.66 -3.87
N ALA A 158 -8.76 -4.78 -4.77
CA ALA A 158 -7.82 -3.70 -4.49
C ALA A 158 -8.20 -2.41 -5.21
N ALA A 159 -7.84 -1.28 -4.60
CA ALA A 159 -7.86 0.03 -5.23
C ALA A 159 -6.45 0.62 -5.23
N VAL A 160 -6.07 1.27 -6.33
CA VAL A 160 -4.69 1.76 -6.55
C VAL A 160 -4.70 3.16 -7.12
N LEU A 161 -3.82 4.00 -6.59
CA LEU A 161 -3.48 5.33 -7.11
C LEU A 161 -1.96 5.46 -7.20
N ASN A 162 -1.50 6.01 -8.32
CA ASN A 162 -0.09 6.34 -8.55
C ASN A 162 0.10 7.86 -8.45
N PHE A 163 1.05 8.31 -7.66
CA PHE A 163 1.45 9.70 -7.55
C PHE A 163 2.84 9.85 -8.16
N LEU A 164 2.92 10.49 -9.31
CA LEU A 164 4.17 10.64 -10.06
C LEU A 164 4.70 12.08 -9.94
N PRO A 165 6.02 12.27 -9.98
CA PRO A 165 6.63 13.61 -9.98
C PRO A 165 6.04 14.53 -11.05
N GLY A 166 5.78 15.79 -10.70
CA GLY A 166 5.20 16.78 -11.61
C GLY A 166 3.73 16.53 -11.99
N ARG A 167 3.05 15.61 -11.30
CA ARG A 167 1.63 15.32 -11.44
C ARG A 167 0.89 15.66 -10.16
N MET A 168 -0.43 15.41 -10.13
CA MET A 168 -1.27 15.63 -8.95
C MET A 168 -0.69 14.93 -7.72
N THR A 169 -0.49 15.68 -6.65
CA THR A 169 0.01 15.18 -5.37
C THR A 169 -1.09 14.46 -4.58
N PHE A 170 -0.68 13.74 -3.53
CA PHE A 170 -1.59 13.12 -2.57
C PHE A 170 -2.52 14.15 -1.92
N GLU A 171 -1.97 15.27 -1.48
CA GLU A 171 -2.74 16.33 -0.83
C GLU A 171 -3.73 16.99 -1.80
N GLU A 172 -3.33 17.27 -3.02
CA GLU A 172 -4.23 17.81 -4.05
C GLU A 172 -5.39 16.86 -4.36
N TYR A 173 -5.14 15.55 -4.31
CA TYR A 173 -6.15 14.54 -4.60
C TYR A 173 -7.11 14.31 -3.42
N PHE A 174 -6.59 14.07 -2.22
CA PHE A 174 -7.42 13.76 -1.05
C PHE A 174 -7.93 15.01 -0.32
N GLY A 175 -7.18 16.10 -0.32
CA GLY A 175 -7.53 17.38 0.33
C GLY A 175 -7.69 17.23 1.83
N TRP A 176 -6.70 16.61 2.48
CA TRP A 176 -6.77 16.33 3.91
C TRP A 176 -6.52 17.58 4.77
N GLY A 177 -5.48 18.35 4.47
CA GLY A 177 -5.07 19.49 5.30
C GLY A 177 -5.02 19.10 6.78
N ASP A 178 -5.54 19.98 7.62
CA ASP A 178 -5.64 19.77 9.08
C ASP A 178 -7.00 19.22 9.51
N LEU A 179 -7.70 18.47 8.64
CA LEU A 179 -8.99 17.89 8.95
C LEU A 179 -8.89 16.83 10.06
N PRO A 180 -9.96 16.65 10.86
CA PRO A 180 -10.03 15.58 11.84
C PRO A 180 -9.89 14.19 11.19
N ASP A 181 -9.35 13.21 11.93
CA ASP A 181 -9.09 11.83 11.46
C ASP A 181 -10.31 11.18 10.81
N ILE A 182 -11.49 11.39 11.36
CA ILE A 182 -12.72 10.83 10.83
C ILE A 182 -13.06 11.36 9.42
N GLU A 183 -12.79 12.63 9.15
CA GLU A 183 -12.97 13.22 7.82
C GLU A 183 -11.84 12.78 6.87
N LYS A 184 -10.60 12.67 7.37
CA LYS A 184 -9.47 12.10 6.61
C LYS A 184 -9.78 10.66 6.19
N ALA A 185 -10.32 9.84 7.09
CA ALA A 185 -10.74 8.46 6.82
C ALA A 185 -11.80 8.39 5.71
N LEU A 186 -12.85 9.21 5.82
CA LEU A 186 -13.91 9.26 4.81
C LEU A 186 -13.36 9.67 3.44
N ARG A 187 -12.54 10.73 3.40
CA ARG A 187 -11.92 11.20 2.17
C ARG A 187 -10.98 10.19 1.55
N PHE A 188 -10.28 9.41 2.39
CA PHE A 188 -9.39 8.36 1.93
C PHE A 188 -10.16 7.22 1.26
N VAL A 189 -11.20 6.69 1.91
CA VAL A 189 -12.04 5.62 1.34
C VAL A 189 -12.72 6.07 0.05
N VAL A 190 -13.36 7.24 0.05
CA VAL A 190 -14.09 7.76 -1.13
C VAL A 190 -13.14 8.07 -2.28
N GLY A 191 -11.96 8.66 -1.99
CA GLY A 191 -10.97 8.98 -3.00
C GLY A 191 -10.28 7.74 -3.57
N LEU A 192 -9.95 6.77 -2.72
CA LEU A 192 -9.21 5.57 -3.12
C LEU A 192 -10.09 4.62 -3.95
N ALA A 193 -11.35 4.45 -3.57
CA ALA A 193 -12.29 3.55 -4.23
C ALA A 193 -13.57 4.25 -4.74
N PRO A 194 -13.45 5.22 -5.65
CA PRO A 194 -14.60 6.02 -6.10
C PRO A 194 -15.66 5.21 -6.87
N ALA A 195 -15.32 4.02 -7.36
CA ALA A 195 -16.27 3.11 -8.01
C ALA A 195 -17.13 2.33 -7.01
N GLY A 196 -16.69 2.21 -5.75
CA GLY A 196 -17.45 1.58 -4.67
C GLY A 196 -17.86 0.13 -4.90
N LEU A 197 -17.07 -0.66 -5.67
CA LEU A 197 -17.42 -2.02 -6.09
C LEU A 197 -17.74 -2.95 -4.91
N ASN A 198 -17.02 -2.79 -3.80
CA ASN A 198 -17.15 -3.63 -2.61
C ASN A 198 -18.40 -3.38 -1.76
N ARG A 199 -19.17 -2.28 -2.01
CA ARG A 199 -20.26 -1.86 -1.12
C ARG A 199 -21.44 -2.82 -1.13
N GLY A 200 -21.71 -3.46 -2.26
CA GLY A 200 -22.93 -4.28 -2.46
C GLY A 200 -22.87 -5.66 -1.79
N TYR A 201 -21.72 -6.12 -1.34
CA TYR A 201 -21.56 -7.47 -0.76
C TYR A 201 -20.95 -7.49 0.64
N LEU A 202 -20.85 -6.34 1.30
CA LEU A 202 -20.47 -6.30 2.71
C LEU A 202 -21.64 -6.82 3.57
N VAL A 203 -21.51 -8.04 4.07
CA VAL A 203 -22.60 -8.76 4.78
C VAL A 203 -22.86 -8.25 6.19
N ASP A 204 -21.85 -7.69 6.86
CA ASP A 204 -21.98 -7.13 8.20
C ASP A 204 -21.31 -5.74 8.29
N PRO A 205 -22.07 -4.66 7.97
CA PRO A 205 -21.55 -3.30 8.06
C PRO A 205 -21.16 -2.86 9.48
N SER A 206 -21.67 -3.52 10.53
CA SER A 206 -21.35 -3.19 11.94
C SER A 206 -19.87 -3.43 12.27
N ARG A 207 -19.20 -4.28 11.48
CA ARG A 207 -17.76 -4.57 11.61
C ARG A 207 -16.85 -3.46 11.08
N VAL A 208 -17.41 -2.47 10.39
CA VAL A 208 -16.68 -1.25 10.01
C VAL A 208 -16.79 -0.25 11.15
N ASN A 209 -15.75 -0.14 11.97
CA ASN A 209 -15.75 0.75 13.12
C ASN A 209 -14.52 1.67 13.08
N PHE A 210 -14.76 2.93 12.69
CA PHE A 210 -13.68 3.93 12.57
C PHE A 210 -13.18 4.40 13.93
N ALA A 211 -14.02 4.43 14.96
CA ALA A 211 -13.62 4.87 16.30
C ALA A 211 -12.68 3.85 16.97
N SER A 212 -12.96 2.54 16.82
CA SER A 212 -12.07 1.48 17.30
C SER A 212 -10.93 1.13 16.34
N ARG A 213 -10.81 1.85 15.22
CA ARG A 213 -9.81 1.63 14.16
C ARG A 213 -9.81 0.20 13.61
N ARG A 214 -11.01 -0.38 13.44
CA ARG A 214 -11.19 -1.76 12.94
C ARG A 214 -12.03 -1.77 11.68
N THR A 215 -11.51 -2.45 10.65
CA THR A 215 -12.21 -2.71 9.39
C THR A 215 -11.98 -4.15 8.94
N PRO A 216 -12.98 -4.79 8.31
CA PRO A 216 -12.79 -6.11 7.70
C PRO A 216 -11.66 -6.08 6.65
N SER A 217 -10.85 -7.13 6.62
CA SER A 217 -9.81 -7.31 5.62
C SER A 217 -9.60 -8.79 5.37
N THR A 218 -9.29 -9.14 4.13
CA THR A 218 -9.13 -10.54 3.68
C THR A 218 -7.76 -10.78 3.07
N ALA A 219 -7.26 -12.01 3.18
CA ALA A 219 -5.95 -12.38 2.62
C ALA A 219 -5.91 -12.19 1.10
N MET A 220 -6.96 -12.62 0.38
CA MET A 220 -7.02 -12.51 -1.08
C MET A 220 -6.96 -11.04 -1.53
N ALA A 221 -7.60 -10.12 -0.81
CA ALA A 221 -7.52 -8.70 -1.14
C ALA A 221 -6.10 -8.15 -0.97
N CYS A 222 -5.38 -8.57 0.07
CA CYS A 222 -3.98 -8.20 0.28
C CYS A 222 -3.07 -8.74 -0.84
N GLN A 223 -3.28 -9.99 -1.28
CA GLN A 223 -2.53 -10.61 -2.38
C GLN A 223 -2.77 -9.89 -3.72
N ILE A 224 -4.04 -9.63 -4.07
CA ILE A 224 -4.41 -8.89 -5.29
C ILE A 224 -3.79 -7.49 -5.26
N CYS A 225 -3.88 -6.82 -4.12
CA CYS A 225 -3.31 -5.51 -3.89
C CYS A 225 -1.80 -5.49 -4.18
N ALA A 226 -1.06 -6.46 -3.63
CA ALA A 226 0.38 -6.56 -3.84
C ALA A 226 0.75 -6.88 -5.29
N GLY A 227 0.00 -7.75 -5.96
CA GLY A 227 0.20 -8.08 -7.38
C GLY A 227 0.03 -6.85 -8.29
N ILE A 228 -1.03 -6.05 -8.06
CA ILE A 228 -1.27 -4.84 -8.84
C ILE A 228 -0.19 -3.78 -8.53
N ALA A 229 0.12 -3.56 -7.25
CA ALA A 229 1.14 -2.59 -6.85
C ALA A 229 2.53 -2.95 -7.41
N ALA A 230 2.91 -4.23 -7.39
CA ALA A 230 4.17 -4.69 -7.97
C ALA A 230 4.22 -4.50 -9.49
N THR A 231 3.08 -4.68 -10.18
CA THR A 231 2.98 -4.42 -11.62
C THR A 231 3.15 -2.92 -11.93
N GLU A 232 2.51 -2.04 -11.15
CA GLU A 232 2.71 -0.58 -11.30
C GLU A 232 4.15 -0.19 -10.95
N ALA A 233 4.74 -0.77 -9.89
CA ALA A 233 6.13 -0.55 -9.50
C ALA A 233 7.10 -0.92 -10.63
N LEU A 234 6.92 -2.10 -11.25
CA LEU A 234 7.72 -2.53 -12.39
C LEU A 234 7.67 -1.52 -13.53
N LYS A 235 6.47 -1.06 -13.91
CA LYS A 235 6.30 -0.08 -14.99
C LYS A 235 6.98 1.26 -14.67
N ILE A 236 6.83 1.75 -13.43
CA ILE A 236 7.44 3.01 -12.98
C ILE A 236 8.97 2.88 -12.99
N LEU A 237 9.52 1.84 -12.40
CA LEU A 237 10.96 1.66 -12.24
C LEU A 237 11.71 1.42 -13.56
N LEU A 238 11.04 0.78 -14.52
CA LEU A 238 11.60 0.50 -15.85
C LEU A 238 11.22 1.55 -16.91
N GLY A 239 10.37 2.52 -16.55
CA GLY A 239 9.92 3.54 -17.50
C GLY A 239 9.15 2.97 -18.69
N ARG A 240 8.47 1.82 -18.54
CA ARG A 240 7.75 1.16 -19.65
C ARG A 240 6.27 0.91 -19.34
N GLY A 241 5.48 0.73 -20.41
CA GLY A 241 4.03 0.60 -20.29
C GLY A 241 3.34 1.91 -19.94
N SER A 242 2.02 1.89 -19.85
CA SER A 242 1.27 3.08 -19.45
C SER A 242 1.01 3.07 -17.95
N VAL A 243 1.56 4.05 -17.24
CA VAL A 243 1.20 4.35 -15.85
C VAL A 243 0.23 5.52 -15.87
N ARG A 244 -0.91 5.36 -15.23
CA ARG A 244 -1.91 6.44 -15.11
C ARG A 244 -1.80 7.05 -13.72
N PRO A 245 -1.22 8.25 -13.58
CA PRO A 245 -1.14 8.91 -12.28
C PRO A 245 -2.49 9.47 -11.84
N ALA A 246 -2.62 9.80 -10.57
CA ALA A 246 -3.73 10.60 -10.08
C ALA A 246 -3.95 11.83 -11.00
N PRO A 247 -5.18 12.18 -11.34
CA PRO A 247 -6.46 11.79 -10.75
C PRO A 247 -7.10 10.52 -11.34
N HIS A 248 -6.35 9.66 -12.02
CA HIS A 248 -6.83 8.36 -12.46
C HIS A 248 -6.65 7.34 -11.35
N GLY A 249 -7.69 6.55 -11.09
CA GLY A 249 -7.68 5.45 -10.14
C GLY A 249 -8.09 4.13 -10.80
N LEU A 250 -7.62 3.04 -10.22
CA LEU A 250 -7.97 1.67 -10.60
C LEU A 250 -8.59 0.98 -9.41
N GLN A 251 -9.73 0.32 -9.59
CA GLN A 251 -10.31 -0.62 -8.63
C GLN A 251 -10.60 -1.94 -9.32
N PHE A 252 -10.05 -3.02 -8.80
CA PHE A 252 -10.36 -4.39 -9.21
C PHE A 252 -11.05 -5.11 -8.06
N ASP A 253 -12.11 -5.83 -8.36
CA ASP A 253 -12.86 -6.63 -7.40
C ASP A 253 -13.04 -8.05 -7.94
N ALA A 254 -12.40 -9.01 -7.28
CA ALA A 254 -12.38 -10.40 -7.71
C ALA A 254 -13.74 -11.09 -7.44
N TYR A 255 -14.45 -10.71 -6.38
CA TYR A 255 -15.75 -11.29 -6.08
C TYR A 255 -16.80 -10.98 -7.16
N LEU A 256 -16.72 -9.77 -7.72
CA LEU A 256 -17.60 -9.34 -8.81
C LEU A 256 -17.01 -9.62 -10.20
N GLY A 257 -15.74 -10.01 -10.31
CA GLY A 257 -15.02 -10.12 -11.59
C GLY A 257 -14.95 -8.79 -12.35
N ARG A 258 -14.88 -7.65 -11.64
CA ARG A 258 -14.99 -6.31 -12.23
C ARG A 258 -13.72 -5.50 -12.05
N LEU A 259 -13.36 -4.80 -13.16
CA LEU A 259 -12.32 -3.77 -13.17
C LEU A 259 -12.98 -2.42 -13.47
N ALA A 260 -12.78 -1.43 -12.60
CA ALA A 260 -13.20 -0.06 -12.80
C ALA A 260 -11.99 0.87 -12.91
N ARG A 261 -11.99 1.70 -13.94
CA ARG A 261 -11.07 2.83 -14.08
C ARG A 261 -11.84 4.12 -13.85
N THR A 262 -11.30 4.96 -13.01
CA THR A 262 -11.95 6.23 -12.66
C THR A 262 -11.05 7.40 -13.03
N TRP A 263 -11.67 8.52 -13.37
CA TRP A 263 -11.00 9.79 -13.62
C TRP A 263 -11.72 10.86 -12.80
N ARG A 264 -11.00 11.49 -11.87
CA ARG A 264 -11.56 12.45 -10.91
C ARG A 264 -10.69 13.70 -10.84
N PRO A 265 -10.72 14.56 -11.91
CA PRO A 265 -9.95 15.80 -11.91
C PRO A 265 -10.30 16.65 -10.70
N GLY A 266 -9.26 17.10 -9.98
CA GLY A 266 -9.39 17.75 -8.68
C GLY A 266 -9.61 16.79 -7.48
N GLY A 267 -9.52 15.47 -7.70
CA GLY A 267 -9.63 14.46 -6.63
C GLY A 267 -10.95 14.57 -5.88
N ASN A 268 -10.91 14.66 -4.56
CA ASN A 268 -12.09 14.82 -3.71
C ASN A 268 -12.85 16.14 -3.88
N ARG A 269 -12.29 17.11 -4.63
CA ARG A 269 -13.00 18.34 -5.04
C ARG A 269 -13.89 18.15 -6.26
N HIS A 270 -13.75 17.02 -6.98
CA HIS A 270 -14.62 16.70 -8.12
C HIS A 270 -16.11 16.63 -7.68
N PRO A 271 -17.08 17.14 -8.48
CA PRO A 271 -18.49 17.18 -8.08
C PRO A 271 -19.06 15.82 -7.61
N ILE A 272 -18.76 14.74 -8.35
CA ILE A 272 -19.19 13.37 -7.97
C ILE A 272 -18.59 12.96 -6.62
N GLN A 273 -17.32 13.31 -6.35
CA GLN A 273 -16.67 12.99 -5.08
C GLN A 273 -17.27 13.81 -3.93
N LYS A 274 -17.60 15.09 -4.16
CA LYS A 274 -18.30 15.92 -3.16
C LYS A 274 -19.65 15.31 -2.78
N LEU A 275 -20.42 14.83 -3.75
CA LEU A 275 -21.69 14.14 -3.51
C LEU A 275 -21.45 12.83 -2.72
N ALA A 276 -20.47 12.02 -3.12
CA ALA A 276 -20.12 10.78 -2.42
C ALA A 276 -19.68 11.04 -0.97
N LEU A 277 -18.91 12.10 -0.73
CA LEU A 277 -18.51 12.54 0.60
C LEU A 277 -19.70 13.00 1.43
N ALA A 278 -20.65 13.75 0.84
CA ALA A 278 -21.86 14.17 1.54
C ALA A 278 -22.72 12.96 1.98
N ILE A 279 -22.93 12.01 1.09
CA ILE A 279 -23.63 10.75 1.40
C ILE A 279 -22.86 9.96 2.47
N GLY A 280 -21.55 9.84 2.33
CA GLY A 280 -20.69 9.13 3.29
C GLY A 280 -20.75 9.72 4.69
N ARG A 281 -20.80 11.06 4.83
CA ARG A 281 -20.98 11.73 6.14
C ARG A 281 -22.30 11.36 6.80
N ILE A 282 -23.40 11.32 6.03
CA ILE A 282 -24.71 10.93 6.54
C ILE A 282 -24.68 9.48 7.03
N GLN A 283 -24.15 8.57 6.21
CA GLN A 283 -24.04 7.14 6.55
C GLN A 283 -23.15 6.93 7.78
N MET A 284 -22.00 7.58 7.84
CA MET A 284 -21.08 7.48 8.95
C MET A 284 -21.70 8.00 10.26
N LYS A 285 -22.41 9.14 10.21
CA LYS A 285 -23.13 9.67 11.38
C LYS A 285 -24.19 8.68 11.86
N ALA A 286 -24.98 8.10 10.96
CA ALA A 286 -25.99 7.08 11.31
C ALA A 286 -25.35 5.82 11.94
N MET A 287 -24.21 5.36 11.40
CA MET A 287 -23.48 4.22 11.98
C MET A 287 -22.94 4.52 13.38
N MET A 288 -22.35 5.70 13.61
CA MET A 288 -21.83 6.11 14.91
C MET A 288 -22.95 6.24 15.95
N SER A 289 -24.11 6.80 15.57
CA SER A 289 -25.29 6.87 16.45
C SER A 289 -25.83 5.47 16.81
N ALA A 290 -25.87 4.55 15.85
CA ALA A 290 -26.30 3.17 16.09
C ALA A 290 -25.33 2.37 17.01
N GLN A 291 -24.06 2.79 17.07
CA GLN A 291 -23.03 2.20 17.94
C GLN A 291 -22.92 2.92 19.31
N GLY A 292 -23.76 3.91 19.59
CA GLY A 292 -23.77 4.66 20.85
C GLY A 292 -22.54 5.55 21.04
N GLN A 293 -21.92 6.01 19.92
CA GLN A 293 -20.69 6.81 19.91
C GLN A 293 -20.94 8.32 19.74
N ILE A 294 -22.21 8.72 19.54
CA ILE A 294 -22.73 10.11 19.52
C ILE A 294 -24.09 10.11 20.16
#